data_a295bfdf118844a22c69ba12f6e7a0a1
#
_entry.id   a295bfdf118844a22c69ba12f6e7a0a1
#
_cell.length_a   1.000
_cell.length_b   1.000
_cell.length_c   1.000
_cell.angle_alpha   90.00
_cell.angle_beta   90.00
_cell.angle_gamma   90.00
#
_symmetry.space_group_name_H-M   'P 1'
#
loop_
_entity.id
_entity.type
_entity.pdbx_description
1 polymer ?
#
loop_
_entity_poly.entity_id
_entity_poly.type
_entity_poly.pdbx_seq_one_letter_code
_entity_poly.pdbx_strand_id
1 'polypeptide(L)'
;METTDRATEGDPLKRGEDGAETGTAPSATELKKKSCKEVLGFAKLTHWRTAVFFLSLFLCLTIVFAFSFIIPCPVRPQYQVSWNRTFSDAATYDFLAIEAASDDKVLDVLFVVKMREGSQNNTCADAGLPSPCVFVFAVDGTDGETLWERPLHPEFHWAQSVDKHSGEIKWQQPQPAGLRSTVPVLSVPDLDGDKVDDVALVASDNTQTQLVFLSGKTGAQIGATVTLDSTKTPQHLLHCTKDGSHYVLLQKDTGLYGLALWRIAAMAKAGMGASLKKDKLWERNASASTGLVPIYESDSLKKVFKIQGTEESDDDPSNLLLVSGRKVSVVDGKNLQLLWSFNTSSVLSEPSFGHFDKDELLDVVVEEDIGNYTKRIVILDGKSGGVLWQVKLLASLNAPGPASIHTTNSFSIFVFWGMMPTETNSSVSLTSDRRSYMLHPLYSQVLLESSNVIDHIITFKATLLERGRHAAYFLLTGPGIEGDEGTVLLSKRKLKQDVPDSKVLRIGSGGSTETNEDIKEAFNRLRFRDW
;
A
#
# COMPACT_ATOMS: atom_id res chain seq x y z
N MET A 1 32.63 15.23 -27.63
CA MET A 1 32.83 16.61 -27.19
C MET A 1 31.75 16.81 -26.14
N GLU A 2 32.01 16.42 -24.91
CA GLU A 2 32.58 17.22 -23.80
C GLU A 2 31.59 18.29 -23.36
N THR A 3 31.22 18.38 -22.15
CA THR A 3 31.95 18.31 -20.89
C THR A 3 31.03 17.98 -19.70
N THR A 4 31.53 17.11 -18.85
CA THR A 4 31.14 16.83 -17.49
C THR A 4 31.43 18.00 -16.57
N ASP A 5 30.52 18.34 -15.65
CA ASP A 5 30.87 19.05 -14.42
C ASP A 5 30.43 18.24 -13.19
N ARG A 6 31.47 17.75 -12.54
CA ARG A 6 31.45 16.96 -11.31
C ARG A 6 31.82 17.90 -10.15
N ALA A 7 30.88 18.17 -9.28
CA ALA A 7 31.16 18.88 -8.03
C ALA A 7 31.88 17.94 -7.05
N THR A 8 33.07 18.29 -6.68
CA THR A 8 33.94 17.62 -5.69
C THR A 8 33.59 18.09 -4.27
N GLU A 9 33.31 17.13 -3.43
CA GLU A 9 33.16 17.22 -2.00
C GLU A 9 34.52 17.47 -1.35
N GLY A 10 34.59 18.42 -0.37
CA GLY A 10 35.83 18.85 0.29
C GLY A 10 36.29 17.87 1.37
N ASP A 11 37.57 17.55 1.33
CA ASP A 11 38.32 16.80 2.33
C ASP A 11 38.53 17.54 3.64
N PRO A 12 38.63 16.86 4.80
CA PRO A 12 38.87 17.49 6.10
C PRO A 12 40.34 17.81 6.34
N LEU A 13 40.56 18.94 6.96
CA LEU A 13 41.86 19.49 7.41
C LEU A 13 42.67 18.50 8.26
N LYS A 14 43.85 18.17 7.81
CA LYS A 14 44.91 17.49 8.56
C LYS A 14 45.61 18.47 9.52
N ARG A 15 45.66 18.07 10.75
CA ARG A 15 46.47 18.65 11.82
C ARG A 15 47.94 18.20 11.63
N GLY A 16 48.85 19.13 11.42
CA GLY A 16 50.27 18.87 11.40
C GLY A 16 50.91 19.40 12.68
N GLU A 17 51.58 18.52 13.38
CA GLU A 17 52.46 18.83 14.51
C GLU A 17 53.92 18.96 14.04
N ASP A 18 54.68 19.77 14.80
CA ASP A 18 56.10 19.77 15.06
C ASP A 18 57.09 20.48 14.11
N GLY A 19 57.82 21.36 14.74
CA GLY A 19 59.06 21.95 14.28
C GLY A 19 59.56 23.07 15.22
N ALA A 20 60.25 22.68 16.27
CA ALA A 20 60.93 23.61 17.15
C ALA A 20 62.20 24.15 16.50
N GLU A 21 62.42 25.46 16.55
CA GLU A 21 63.77 26.02 16.65
C GLU A 21 63.83 27.38 17.40
N THR A 22 64.78 27.46 18.24
CA THR A 22 65.20 28.49 19.18
C THR A 22 65.66 29.79 18.52
N GLY A 23 65.41 30.96 19.15
CA GLY A 23 66.10 32.19 18.77
C GLY A 23 65.55 33.47 19.39
N THR A 24 66.08 33.82 20.56
CA THR A 24 66.35 35.18 21.06
C THR A 24 65.25 36.25 21.11
N ALA A 25 64.93 36.69 22.32
CA ALA A 25 64.16 37.88 22.63
C ALA A 25 64.88 39.16 22.22
N PRO A 26 64.17 40.22 21.83
CA PRO A 26 64.35 41.50 22.53
C PRO A 26 63.02 42.23 22.81
N SER A 27 63.05 42.80 24.01
CA SER A 27 62.48 44.06 24.51
C SER A 27 61.02 44.45 24.21
N ALA A 28 60.37 44.71 25.30
CA ALA A 28 59.10 45.36 25.46
C ALA A 28 58.93 46.63 24.59
N THR A 29 57.88 46.63 23.78
CA THR A 29 57.33 47.87 23.23
C THR A 29 55.83 47.79 23.23
N GLU A 30 55.20 48.66 23.95
CA GLU A 30 53.80 49.09 24.04
C GLU A 30 52.76 48.35 23.20
N LEU A 31 51.91 47.61 23.89
CA LEU A 31 50.57 47.14 23.37
C LEU A 31 49.67 48.39 23.20
N LYS A 32 49.68 48.98 22.01
CA LYS A 32 48.61 49.85 21.57
C LYS A 32 47.37 49.03 21.43
N LYS A 33 46.34 49.22 22.28
CA LYS A 33 44.97 48.72 22.13
C LYS A 33 44.45 49.17 20.77
N LYS A 34 44.46 48.29 19.80
CA LYS A 34 43.76 48.51 18.53
C LYS A 34 42.27 48.67 18.81
N SER A 35 41.74 49.83 18.40
CA SER A 35 40.30 50.12 18.49
C SER A 35 39.51 49.09 17.75
N CYS A 36 38.33 48.67 18.26
CA CYS A 36 37.40 47.72 17.66
C CYS A 36 37.05 48.06 16.19
N LYS A 37 37.23 49.30 15.77
CA LYS A 37 37.05 49.79 14.38
C LYS A 37 38.13 49.28 13.41
N GLU A 38 39.35 48.98 13.88
CA GLU A 38 40.42 48.46 13.02
C GLU A 38 40.32 46.96 12.81
N VAL A 39 39.73 46.21 13.77
CA VAL A 39 39.56 44.76 13.69
C VAL A 39 38.45 44.38 12.71
N LEU A 40 37.44 45.24 12.54
CA LEU A 40 36.28 44.97 11.65
C LEU A 40 36.46 45.58 10.25
N GLY A 41 37.60 46.17 9.89
CA GLY A 41 37.85 46.68 8.54
C GLY A 41 37.02 47.91 8.13
N PHE A 42 36.24 48.51 9.06
CA PHE A 42 35.35 49.64 8.78
C PHE A 42 36.09 50.99 8.63
N ALA A 43 37.39 51.02 8.88
CA ALA A 43 38.18 52.27 8.88
C ALA A 43 38.36 52.96 7.51
N LYS A 44 37.93 52.28 6.40
CA LYS A 44 38.04 52.85 5.05
C LYS A 44 36.69 53.22 4.41
N LEU A 45 35.56 53.06 5.14
CA LEU A 45 34.25 53.43 4.61
C LEU A 45 33.91 54.88 4.93
N THR A 46 33.55 55.66 3.93
CA THR A 46 32.98 57.01 4.13
C THR A 46 31.68 56.88 4.94
N HIS A 47 31.41 57.82 5.85
CA HIS A 47 30.24 57.82 6.74
C HIS A 47 28.93 57.50 6.01
N TRP A 48 28.77 57.95 4.78
CA TRP A 48 27.61 57.63 3.92
C TRP A 48 27.50 56.14 3.57
N ARG A 49 28.60 55.50 3.18
CA ARG A 49 28.59 54.05 2.85
C ARG A 49 28.32 53.19 4.08
N THR A 50 28.81 53.58 5.23
CA THR A 50 28.53 52.91 6.50
C THR A 50 27.07 53.05 6.88
N ALA A 51 26.46 54.23 6.70
CA ALA A 51 25.04 54.47 6.95
C ALA A 51 24.15 53.63 6.01
N VAL A 52 24.46 53.56 4.71
CA VAL A 52 23.75 52.75 3.74
C VAL A 52 23.86 51.26 4.06
N PHE A 53 25.03 50.79 4.49
CA PHE A 53 25.21 49.38 4.90
C PHE A 53 24.32 49.02 6.10
N PHE A 54 24.33 49.85 7.16
CA PHE A 54 23.46 49.58 8.31
C PHE A 54 21.96 49.72 7.98
N LEU A 55 21.60 50.64 7.10
CA LEU A 55 20.21 50.79 6.64
C LEU A 55 19.76 49.55 5.85
N SER A 56 20.60 49.05 4.95
CA SER A 56 20.28 47.82 4.17
C SER A 56 20.20 46.59 5.08
N LEU A 57 21.12 46.46 6.06
CA LEU A 57 21.06 45.38 7.03
C LEU A 57 19.79 45.45 7.88
N PHE A 58 19.41 46.63 8.34
CA PHE A 58 18.18 46.84 9.09
C PHE A 58 16.95 46.53 8.26
N LEU A 59 16.93 46.95 6.99
CA LEU A 59 15.84 46.63 6.06
C LEU A 59 15.72 45.11 5.82
N CYS A 60 16.84 44.42 5.59
CA CYS A 60 16.84 42.96 5.46
C CYS A 60 16.31 42.26 6.72
N LEU A 61 16.76 42.69 7.89
CA LEU A 61 16.29 42.16 9.16
C LEU A 61 14.79 42.41 9.36
N THR A 62 14.29 43.61 9.09
CA THR A 62 12.86 43.92 9.20
C THR A 62 12.02 43.10 8.23
N ILE A 63 12.50 42.88 7.00
CA ILE A 63 11.84 42.02 6.02
C ILE A 63 11.78 40.57 6.53
N VAL A 64 12.92 40.03 6.98
CA VAL A 64 12.98 38.64 7.51
C VAL A 64 12.09 38.50 8.73
N PHE A 65 12.10 39.47 9.66
CA PHE A 65 11.17 39.43 10.82
C PHE A 65 9.72 39.54 10.39
N ALA A 66 9.37 40.46 9.48
CA ALA A 66 8.00 40.60 8.99
C ALA A 66 7.50 39.30 8.34
N PHE A 67 8.30 38.70 7.47
CA PHE A 67 7.91 37.41 6.86
C PHE A 67 7.85 36.26 7.87
N SER A 68 8.74 36.28 8.90
CA SER A 68 8.70 35.26 9.96
C SER A 68 7.44 35.32 10.82
N PHE A 69 6.79 36.50 10.95
CA PHE A 69 5.52 36.64 11.67
C PHE A 69 4.28 36.58 10.79
N ILE A 70 4.39 36.90 9.49
CA ILE A 70 3.26 36.91 8.54
C ILE A 70 3.02 35.51 7.95
N ILE A 71 4.08 34.73 7.77
CA ILE A 71 3.92 33.34 7.31
C ILE A 71 3.62 32.49 8.56
N PRO A 72 2.36 32.07 8.75
CA PRO A 72 2.07 31.13 9.84
C PRO A 72 2.93 29.88 9.60
N CYS A 73 3.68 29.46 10.60
CA CYS A 73 4.29 28.13 10.57
C CYS A 73 3.17 27.15 10.26
N PRO A 74 3.28 26.31 9.21
CA PRO A 74 2.28 25.28 8.98
C PRO A 74 2.18 24.49 10.29
N VAL A 75 0.98 24.51 10.87
CA VAL A 75 0.69 23.70 12.04
C VAL A 75 0.90 22.27 11.57
N ARG A 76 1.96 21.63 12.03
CA ARG A 76 2.17 20.23 11.71
C ARG A 76 1.01 19.48 12.35
N PRO A 77 0.25 18.70 11.58
CA PRO A 77 -0.80 17.87 12.15
C PRO A 77 -0.20 17.06 13.30
N GLN A 78 -0.86 17.06 14.44
CA GLN A 78 -0.42 16.26 15.58
C GLN A 78 -0.78 14.81 15.27
N TYR A 79 0.18 14.07 14.70
CA TYR A 79 0.01 12.64 14.46
C TYR A 79 -0.18 11.90 15.77
N GLN A 80 -1.40 11.45 16.02
CA GLN A 80 -1.64 10.56 17.13
C GLN A 80 -0.93 9.23 16.87
N VAL A 81 -0.25 8.73 17.88
CA VAL A 81 0.50 7.46 17.79
C VAL A 81 -0.48 6.29 17.57
N SER A 82 -1.64 6.36 18.24
CA SER A 82 -2.75 5.45 18.08
C SER A 82 -4.08 6.18 18.26
N TRP A 83 -5.09 5.73 17.54
CA TRP A 83 -6.46 6.19 17.73
C TRP A 83 -7.43 5.05 17.43
N ASN A 84 -8.64 5.17 17.97
CA ASN A 84 -9.71 4.20 17.81
C ASN A 84 -11.02 4.91 17.45
N ARG A 85 -11.80 4.29 16.56
CA ARG A 85 -13.17 4.70 16.20
C ARG A 85 -14.09 3.53 16.45
N THR A 86 -15.12 3.73 17.27
CA THR A 86 -16.06 2.69 17.69
C THR A 86 -17.44 2.99 17.13
N PHE A 87 -18.08 1.96 16.59
CA PHE A 87 -19.43 2.01 16.05
C PHE A 87 -20.26 0.93 16.75
N SER A 88 -21.31 1.34 17.46
CA SER A 88 -22.20 0.43 18.18
C SER A 88 -23.34 -0.03 17.26
N ASP A 89 -23.90 -1.20 17.54
CA ASP A 89 -25.02 -1.78 16.78
C ASP A 89 -24.72 -1.78 15.26
N ALA A 90 -23.54 -2.28 14.92
CA ALA A 90 -22.97 -2.21 13.59
C ALA A 90 -22.41 -3.55 13.13
N ALA A 91 -22.25 -3.71 11.81
CA ALA A 91 -21.53 -4.80 11.18
C ALA A 91 -20.64 -4.23 10.06
N THR A 92 -19.53 -4.88 9.77
CA THR A 92 -18.58 -4.35 8.78
C THR A 92 -18.32 -5.32 7.63
N TYR A 93 -17.90 -4.74 6.52
CA TYR A 93 -17.44 -5.47 5.34
C TYR A 93 -15.93 -5.67 5.40
N ASP A 94 -15.42 -6.69 4.73
CA ASP A 94 -13.98 -6.87 4.47
C ASP A 94 -13.52 -5.86 3.40
N PHE A 95 -13.60 -4.58 3.75
CA PHE A 95 -13.17 -3.47 2.92
C PHE A 95 -12.49 -2.40 3.75
N LEU A 96 -11.23 -2.15 3.44
CA LEU A 96 -10.44 -1.06 3.97
C LEU A 96 -9.49 -0.58 2.87
N ALA A 97 -9.61 0.67 2.46
CA ALA A 97 -8.70 1.32 1.52
C ALA A 97 -7.92 2.42 2.24
N ILE A 98 -6.68 2.65 1.81
CA ILE A 98 -5.82 3.69 2.37
C ILE A 98 -5.38 4.55 1.19
N GLU A 99 -5.91 5.78 1.15
CA GLU A 99 -5.75 6.69 0.03
C GLU A 99 -5.75 8.15 0.51
N ALA A 100 -5.25 9.07 -0.31
CA ALA A 100 -5.35 10.50 -0.02
C ALA A 100 -6.80 10.97 -0.29
N ALA A 101 -7.57 11.18 0.75
CA ALA A 101 -8.92 11.75 0.72
C ALA A 101 -8.97 13.20 1.24
N SER A 102 -7.88 13.72 1.77
CA SER A 102 -7.67 15.10 2.18
C SER A 102 -6.55 15.76 1.38
N ASP A 103 -6.42 17.09 1.49
CA ASP A 103 -5.37 17.85 0.80
C ASP A 103 -4.04 17.94 1.57
N ASP A 104 -3.91 17.25 2.69
CA ASP A 104 -2.78 17.38 3.61
C ASP A 104 -1.56 16.52 3.24
N LYS A 105 -1.61 15.75 2.16
CA LYS A 105 -0.58 14.81 1.68
C LYS A 105 -0.35 13.60 2.60
N VAL A 106 -1.23 13.36 3.52
CA VAL A 106 -1.24 12.14 4.34
C VAL A 106 -2.27 11.19 3.76
N LEU A 107 -2.06 9.89 3.96
CA LEU A 107 -3.03 8.90 3.55
C LEU A 107 -4.15 8.79 4.59
N ASP A 108 -5.36 8.74 4.11
CA ASP A 108 -6.59 8.61 4.87
C ASP A 108 -7.14 7.18 4.76
N VAL A 109 -8.12 6.87 5.59
CA VAL A 109 -8.69 5.52 5.66
C VAL A 109 -10.15 5.55 5.22
N LEU A 110 -10.46 4.75 4.20
CA LEU A 110 -11.82 4.51 3.74
C LEU A 110 -12.26 3.11 4.16
N PHE A 111 -13.43 3.00 4.75
CA PHE A 111 -14.00 1.72 5.18
C PHE A 111 -15.53 1.76 5.15
N VAL A 112 -16.15 0.60 5.31
CA VAL A 112 -17.60 0.44 5.14
C VAL A 112 -18.20 -0.23 6.35
N VAL A 113 -19.27 0.38 6.89
CA VAL A 113 -20.00 -0.12 8.06
C VAL A 113 -21.51 -0.10 7.78
N LYS A 114 -22.19 -1.18 8.10
CA LYS A 114 -23.67 -1.25 8.10
C LYS A 114 -24.19 -0.88 9.48
N MET A 115 -24.98 0.16 9.57
CA MET A 115 -25.51 0.69 10.83
C MET A 115 -26.76 1.55 10.58
N ARG A 116 -27.41 2.01 11.64
CA ARG A 116 -28.65 2.81 11.55
C ARG A 116 -28.38 4.30 11.46
N GLU A 117 -27.35 4.75 12.11
CA GLU A 117 -26.99 6.16 12.28
C GLU A 117 -25.48 6.36 12.12
N GLY A 118 -25.08 7.36 11.36
CA GLY A 118 -23.70 7.74 11.15
C GLY A 118 -23.05 8.44 12.34
N SER A 119 -21.75 8.70 12.25
CA SER A 119 -20.98 9.35 13.33
C SER A 119 -21.28 10.85 13.49
N GLN A 120 -21.85 11.47 12.48
CA GLN A 120 -22.25 12.89 12.45
C GLN A 120 -23.76 13.07 12.64
N ASN A 121 -24.43 12.11 13.28
CA ASN A 121 -25.89 12.06 13.47
C ASN A 121 -26.68 12.00 12.15
N ASN A 122 -26.06 11.58 11.04
CA ASN A 122 -26.77 11.27 9.81
C ASN A 122 -27.49 9.94 9.97
N THR A 123 -28.77 9.89 9.64
CA THR A 123 -29.53 8.64 9.69
C THR A 123 -29.82 8.09 8.30
N CYS A 124 -30.10 6.79 8.21
CA CYS A 124 -30.57 6.20 6.96
C CYS A 124 -31.85 6.89 6.46
N ALA A 125 -32.74 7.28 7.39
CA ALA A 125 -34.01 7.93 7.06
C ALA A 125 -33.82 9.32 6.43
N ASP A 126 -32.83 10.10 6.88
CA ASP A 126 -32.51 11.41 6.30
C ASP A 126 -32.08 11.30 4.85
N ALA A 127 -31.46 10.19 4.48
CA ALA A 127 -31.07 9.87 3.10
C ALA A 127 -32.19 9.17 2.31
N GLY A 128 -33.36 8.94 2.90
CA GLY A 128 -34.46 8.21 2.27
C GLY A 128 -34.18 6.72 2.07
N LEU A 129 -33.29 6.13 2.85
CA LEU A 129 -32.85 4.75 2.73
C LEU A 129 -33.50 3.84 3.79
N PRO A 130 -33.68 2.54 3.51
CA PRO A 130 -34.12 1.58 4.52
C PRO A 130 -33.05 1.44 5.61
N SER A 131 -33.50 1.29 6.88
CA SER A 131 -32.62 1.12 8.03
C SER A 131 -32.55 -0.35 8.45
N PRO A 132 -31.35 -0.91 8.77
CA PRO A 132 -30.02 -0.29 8.69
C PRO A 132 -29.51 -0.12 7.26
N CYS A 133 -28.75 0.92 6.97
CA CYS A 133 -28.10 1.15 5.69
C CYS A 133 -26.59 1.01 5.79
N VAL A 134 -25.92 1.14 4.68
CA VAL A 134 -24.46 1.04 4.60
C VAL A 134 -23.87 2.43 4.59
N PHE A 135 -22.89 2.68 5.44
CA PHE A 135 -22.12 3.92 5.45
C PHE A 135 -20.72 3.68 4.90
N VAL A 136 -20.28 4.53 4.00
CA VAL A 136 -18.87 4.68 3.65
C VAL A 136 -18.32 5.84 4.44
N PHE A 137 -17.21 5.60 5.12
CA PHE A 137 -16.48 6.58 5.90
C PHE A 137 -15.13 6.87 5.24
N ALA A 138 -14.74 8.15 5.24
CA ALA A 138 -13.36 8.57 5.13
C ALA A 138 -12.94 9.22 6.43
N VAL A 139 -11.87 8.74 7.03
CA VAL A 139 -11.30 9.27 8.27
C VAL A 139 -9.85 9.66 8.06
N ASP A 140 -9.45 10.76 8.70
CA ASP A 140 -8.07 11.23 8.66
C ASP A 140 -7.14 10.17 9.25
N GLY A 141 -6.10 9.81 8.48
CA GLY A 141 -5.12 8.83 8.91
C GLY A 141 -4.26 9.30 10.09
N THR A 142 -4.20 10.60 10.39
CA THR A 142 -3.39 11.16 11.48
C THR A 142 -4.04 10.99 12.84
N ASP A 143 -5.29 11.40 12.98
CA ASP A 143 -6.03 11.47 14.27
C ASP A 143 -7.33 10.68 14.30
N GLY A 144 -7.79 10.18 13.15
CA GLY A 144 -9.01 9.39 13.01
C GLY A 144 -10.29 10.25 13.01
N GLU A 145 -10.21 11.58 12.84
CA GLU A 145 -11.40 12.40 12.68
C GLU A 145 -12.14 12.05 11.37
N THR A 146 -13.45 12.16 11.39
CA THR A 146 -14.27 11.89 10.20
C THR A 146 -14.15 13.05 9.23
N LEU A 147 -13.55 12.79 8.06
CA LEU A 147 -13.49 13.75 6.95
C LEU A 147 -14.85 13.87 6.29
N TRP A 148 -15.45 12.75 5.96
CA TRP A 148 -16.81 12.66 5.45
C TRP A 148 -17.40 11.27 5.68
N GLU A 149 -18.72 11.19 5.66
CA GLU A 149 -19.48 9.94 5.69
C GLU A 149 -20.66 10.02 4.71
N ARG A 150 -21.00 8.89 4.08
CA ARG A 150 -22.10 8.79 3.13
C ARG A 150 -22.92 7.53 3.35
N PRO A 151 -24.21 7.65 3.60
CA PRO A 151 -25.12 6.52 3.61
C PRO A 151 -25.39 6.03 2.19
N LEU A 152 -25.33 4.72 1.99
CA LEU A 152 -25.61 4.03 0.74
C LEU A 152 -26.72 3.01 0.96
N HIS A 153 -27.35 2.59 -0.14
CA HIS A 153 -28.36 1.52 -0.09
C HIS A 153 -27.72 0.22 0.43
N PRO A 154 -28.41 -0.53 1.35
CA PRO A 154 -27.87 -1.74 1.94
C PRO A 154 -27.62 -2.88 0.96
N GLU A 155 -28.29 -2.85 -0.17
CA GLU A 155 -28.04 -3.79 -1.24
C GLU A 155 -27.07 -3.16 -2.25
N PHE A 156 -25.85 -3.65 -2.34
CA PHE A 156 -24.82 -3.22 -3.32
C PHE A 156 -25.20 -3.64 -4.74
N HIS A 157 -26.38 -3.25 -5.19
CA HIS A 157 -26.83 -3.52 -6.56
C HIS A 157 -26.53 -2.37 -7.52
N TRP A 158 -25.70 -1.40 -7.09
CA TRP A 158 -25.47 -0.15 -7.82
C TRP A 158 -23.98 0.05 -8.08
N ALA A 159 -23.68 0.53 -9.28
CA ALA A 159 -22.39 1.16 -9.52
C ALA A 159 -22.50 2.65 -9.14
N GLN A 160 -21.63 3.10 -8.27
CA GLN A 160 -21.57 4.49 -7.84
C GLN A 160 -20.15 5.01 -7.95
N SER A 161 -20.02 6.26 -8.42
CA SER A 161 -18.79 7.03 -8.31
C SER A 161 -18.96 8.06 -7.22
N VAL A 162 -18.03 8.05 -6.27
CA VAL A 162 -18.00 8.97 -5.14
C VAL A 162 -16.73 9.79 -5.23
N ASP A 163 -16.84 11.09 -5.04
CA ASP A 163 -15.68 11.96 -4.93
C ASP A 163 -14.92 11.62 -3.66
N LYS A 164 -13.65 11.26 -3.77
CA LYS A 164 -12.85 10.81 -2.63
C LYS A 164 -12.59 11.91 -1.58
N HIS A 165 -12.61 13.19 -1.97
CA HIS A 165 -12.34 14.31 -1.06
C HIS A 165 -13.59 14.81 -0.34
N SER A 166 -14.75 14.81 -1.01
CA SER A 166 -16.00 15.35 -0.45
C SER A 166 -17.01 14.28 -0.07
N GLY A 167 -16.83 13.05 -0.55
CA GLY A 167 -17.82 12.00 -0.43
C GLY A 167 -19.08 12.24 -1.28
N GLU A 168 -19.10 13.23 -2.17
CA GLU A 168 -20.26 13.48 -3.03
C GLU A 168 -20.43 12.40 -4.09
N ILE A 169 -21.67 11.98 -4.31
CA ILE A 169 -22.00 11.02 -5.37
C ILE A 169 -21.95 11.77 -6.71
N LYS A 170 -20.96 11.46 -7.55
CA LYS A 170 -20.84 12.03 -8.90
C LYS A 170 -21.88 11.44 -9.84
N TRP A 171 -22.06 10.13 -9.79
CA TRP A 171 -23.08 9.43 -10.53
C TRP A 171 -23.39 8.07 -9.89
N GLN A 172 -24.56 7.56 -10.19
CA GLN A 172 -24.96 6.20 -9.80
C GLN A 172 -25.77 5.55 -10.92
N GLN A 173 -25.57 4.27 -11.11
CA GLN A 173 -26.28 3.47 -12.09
C GLN A 173 -26.88 2.22 -11.45
N PRO A 174 -28.15 1.92 -11.75
CA PRO A 174 -28.74 0.67 -11.30
C PRO A 174 -28.09 -0.52 -12.00
N GLN A 175 -27.89 -1.57 -11.26
CA GLN A 175 -27.40 -2.81 -11.86
C GLN A 175 -28.42 -3.34 -12.86
N PRO A 176 -27.99 -3.83 -14.03
CA PRO A 176 -28.88 -4.50 -14.95
C PRO A 176 -29.62 -5.66 -14.29
N ALA A 177 -30.92 -5.77 -14.52
CA ALA A 177 -31.77 -6.77 -13.88
C ALA A 177 -31.25 -8.21 -14.14
N GLY A 178 -31.15 -9.01 -13.07
CA GLY A 178 -30.72 -10.41 -13.15
C GLY A 178 -29.22 -10.65 -13.05
N LEU A 179 -28.40 -9.60 -13.08
CA LEU A 179 -26.96 -9.73 -12.95
C LEU A 179 -26.52 -9.46 -11.50
N ARG A 180 -25.60 -10.28 -10.99
CA ARG A 180 -24.92 -10.04 -9.71
C ARG A 180 -23.47 -9.72 -9.97
N SER A 181 -23.05 -8.51 -9.61
CA SER A 181 -21.63 -8.14 -9.62
C SER A 181 -21.01 -8.54 -8.29
N THR A 182 -20.11 -9.49 -8.33
CA THR A 182 -19.33 -9.93 -7.14
C THR A 182 -17.85 -9.61 -7.29
N VAL A 183 -17.47 -8.86 -8.32
CA VAL A 183 -16.08 -8.68 -8.74
C VAL A 183 -15.71 -7.21 -8.78
N PRO A 184 -14.42 -6.90 -8.59
CA PRO A 184 -13.94 -5.53 -8.61
C PRO A 184 -14.22 -4.87 -9.96
N VAL A 185 -14.44 -3.58 -9.89
CA VAL A 185 -14.56 -2.70 -11.03
C VAL A 185 -13.21 -2.59 -11.73
N LEU A 186 -13.17 -2.70 -13.05
CA LEU A 186 -11.96 -2.51 -13.83
C LEU A 186 -11.91 -1.06 -14.36
N SER A 187 -10.82 -0.33 -14.05
CA SER A 187 -10.53 0.92 -14.73
C SER A 187 -9.96 0.61 -16.11
N VAL A 188 -10.56 1.17 -17.15
CA VAL A 188 -10.17 0.99 -18.55
C VAL A 188 -9.88 2.36 -19.17
N PRO A 189 -9.04 2.42 -20.23
CA PRO A 189 -8.81 3.68 -20.95
C PRO A 189 -10.11 4.29 -21.47
N ASP A 190 -10.08 5.60 -21.69
CA ASP A 190 -11.18 6.38 -22.26
C ASP A 190 -11.74 5.75 -23.56
N LEU A 191 -12.98 5.33 -23.55
CA LEU A 191 -13.69 4.69 -24.65
C LEU A 191 -14.76 5.60 -25.30
N ASP A 192 -15.16 6.68 -24.62
CA ASP A 192 -16.16 7.64 -25.14
C ASP A 192 -15.55 8.96 -25.63
N GLY A 193 -14.27 9.21 -25.35
CA GLY A 193 -13.51 10.36 -25.82
C GLY A 193 -13.61 11.59 -24.92
N ASP A 194 -14.04 11.44 -23.66
CA ASP A 194 -14.21 12.54 -22.72
C ASP A 194 -12.95 12.86 -21.89
N LYS A 195 -11.84 12.12 -22.12
CA LYS A 195 -10.53 12.22 -21.47
C LYS A 195 -10.52 11.78 -19.99
N VAL A 196 -11.50 11.06 -19.57
CA VAL A 196 -11.54 10.40 -18.27
C VAL A 196 -11.50 8.89 -18.52
N ASP A 197 -10.72 8.18 -17.73
CA ASP A 197 -10.71 6.72 -17.80
C ASP A 197 -12.09 6.18 -17.45
N ASP A 198 -12.51 5.17 -18.21
CA ASP A 198 -13.82 4.56 -18.09
C ASP A 198 -13.79 3.35 -17.15
N VAL A 199 -14.96 2.80 -16.93
CA VAL A 199 -15.19 1.72 -16.00
C VAL A 199 -15.78 0.52 -16.71
N ALA A 200 -15.19 -0.66 -16.54
CA ALA A 200 -15.78 -1.90 -16.97
C ALA A 200 -16.30 -2.69 -15.77
N LEU A 201 -17.58 -2.99 -15.79
CA LEU A 201 -18.25 -3.87 -14.82
C LEU A 201 -18.39 -5.25 -15.41
N VAL A 202 -17.96 -6.24 -14.66
CA VAL A 202 -18.18 -7.65 -15.02
C VAL A 202 -19.25 -8.22 -14.08
N ALA A 203 -20.31 -8.69 -14.63
CA ALA A 203 -21.42 -9.26 -13.88
C ALA A 203 -21.72 -10.67 -14.39
N SER A 204 -22.11 -11.55 -13.50
CA SER A 204 -22.49 -12.92 -13.86
C SER A 204 -23.89 -13.21 -13.39
N ASP A 205 -24.62 -13.92 -14.22
CA ASP A 205 -25.71 -14.76 -13.75
C ASP A 205 -25.20 -16.22 -13.63
N ASN A 206 -26.05 -17.15 -13.25
CA ASN A 206 -25.64 -18.55 -13.08
C ASN A 206 -25.21 -19.24 -14.41
N THR A 207 -25.37 -18.60 -15.55
CA THR A 207 -25.19 -19.17 -16.87
C THR A 207 -24.21 -18.38 -17.75
N GLN A 208 -24.11 -17.08 -17.58
CA GLN A 208 -23.33 -16.19 -18.46
C GLN A 208 -22.60 -15.11 -17.69
N THR A 209 -21.42 -14.78 -18.16
CA THR A 209 -20.65 -13.61 -17.70
C THR A 209 -20.81 -12.49 -18.73
N GLN A 210 -21.18 -11.30 -18.28
CA GLN A 210 -21.40 -10.13 -19.10
C GLN A 210 -20.47 -8.99 -18.67
N LEU A 211 -20.01 -8.20 -19.64
CA LEU A 211 -19.21 -7.00 -19.40
C LEU A 211 -19.97 -5.79 -19.95
N VAL A 212 -20.03 -4.75 -19.13
CA VAL A 212 -20.66 -3.47 -19.45
C VAL A 212 -19.62 -2.37 -19.25
N PHE A 213 -19.47 -1.48 -20.21
CA PHE A 213 -18.68 -0.27 -20.06
C PHE A 213 -19.55 0.90 -19.61
N LEU A 214 -19.05 1.64 -18.63
CA LEU A 214 -19.65 2.89 -18.14
C LEU A 214 -18.66 4.04 -18.25
N SER A 215 -19.12 5.21 -18.66
CA SER A 215 -18.32 6.41 -18.63
C SER A 215 -17.87 6.74 -17.21
N GLY A 216 -16.56 6.90 -17.02
CA GLY A 216 -15.99 7.25 -15.72
C GLY A 216 -16.48 8.60 -15.22
N LYS A 217 -16.80 9.52 -16.13
CA LYS A 217 -17.28 10.86 -15.83
C LYS A 217 -18.77 10.94 -15.52
N THR A 218 -19.60 10.23 -16.27
CA THR A 218 -21.07 10.36 -16.20
C THR A 218 -21.79 9.12 -15.70
N GLY A 219 -21.12 7.98 -15.67
CA GLY A 219 -21.72 6.67 -15.39
C GLY A 219 -22.60 6.13 -16.51
N ALA A 220 -22.77 6.85 -17.61
CA ALA A 220 -23.60 6.40 -18.73
C ALA A 220 -22.99 5.16 -19.39
N GLN A 221 -23.83 4.22 -19.81
CA GLN A 221 -23.37 3.02 -20.50
C GLN A 221 -22.77 3.38 -21.88
N ILE A 222 -21.56 2.85 -22.13
CA ILE A 222 -20.85 3.02 -23.41
C ILE A 222 -21.07 1.75 -24.24
N GLY A 223 -21.77 1.90 -25.34
CA GLY A 223 -22.05 0.80 -26.26
C GLY A 223 -23.01 -0.27 -25.69
N ALA A 224 -22.92 -1.46 -26.21
CA ALA A 224 -23.77 -2.60 -25.83
C ALA A 224 -23.06 -3.50 -24.80
N THR A 225 -23.85 -4.24 -24.02
CA THR A 225 -23.36 -5.30 -23.13
C THR A 225 -22.72 -6.44 -23.96
N VAL A 226 -21.56 -6.89 -23.52
CA VAL A 226 -20.80 -7.98 -24.17
C VAL A 226 -20.89 -9.23 -23.32
N THR A 227 -21.31 -10.35 -23.92
CA THR A 227 -21.24 -11.65 -23.26
C THR A 227 -19.84 -12.23 -23.41
N LEU A 228 -19.24 -12.58 -22.27
CA LEU A 228 -17.91 -13.18 -22.20
C LEU A 228 -18.05 -14.70 -22.07
N ASP A 229 -17.21 -15.43 -22.80
CA ASP A 229 -17.12 -16.88 -22.69
C ASP A 229 -16.24 -17.25 -21.49
N SER A 230 -16.80 -17.07 -20.30
CA SER A 230 -16.18 -17.39 -19.01
C SER A 230 -17.12 -18.21 -18.17
N THR A 231 -16.64 -19.31 -17.62
CA THR A 231 -17.47 -20.27 -16.85
C THR A 231 -17.41 -20.07 -15.35
N LYS A 232 -16.50 -19.22 -14.88
CA LYS A 232 -16.32 -18.93 -13.45
C LYS A 232 -16.09 -17.45 -13.26
N THR A 233 -16.57 -16.93 -12.14
CA THR A 233 -16.40 -15.54 -11.67
C THR A 233 -15.31 -15.40 -10.61
N PRO A 234 -14.07 -15.75 -10.84
CA PRO A 234 -13.00 -15.25 -10.00
C PRO A 234 -12.53 -13.93 -10.59
N GLN A 235 -11.86 -13.16 -9.80
CA GLN A 235 -11.29 -11.87 -10.11
C GLN A 235 -10.99 -11.64 -11.60
N HIS A 236 -11.74 -10.73 -12.21
CA HIS A 236 -11.35 -10.16 -13.50
C HIS A 236 -10.25 -9.13 -13.24
N LEU A 237 -9.19 -9.18 -14.01
CA LEU A 237 -8.04 -8.30 -13.90
C LEU A 237 -7.76 -7.70 -15.26
N LEU A 238 -7.46 -6.41 -15.30
CA LEU A 238 -6.96 -5.76 -16.52
C LEU A 238 -5.44 -5.81 -16.52
N HIS A 239 -4.85 -6.46 -17.51
CA HIS A 239 -3.40 -6.51 -17.71
C HIS A 239 -3.01 -5.55 -18.84
N CYS A 240 -1.96 -4.74 -18.61
CA CYS A 240 -1.38 -3.87 -19.62
C CYS A 240 -0.07 -4.50 -20.11
N THR A 241 0.08 -4.67 -21.41
CA THR A 241 1.31 -5.21 -22.02
C THR A 241 2.34 -4.12 -22.26
N LYS A 242 3.56 -4.50 -22.57
CA LYS A 242 4.67 -3.56 -22.87
C LYS A 242 4.33 -2.56 -23.99
N ASP A 243 3.56 -2.97 -24.99
CA ASP A 243 3.13 -2.09 -26.08
C ASP A 243 1.97 -1.17 -25.67
N GLY A 244 1.52 -1.23 -24.40
CA GLY A 244 0.40 -0.47 -23.87
C GLY A 244 -0.96 -0.98 -24.34
N SER A 245 -1.06 -2.24 -24.72
CA SER A 245 -2.31 -2.92 -25.04
C SER A 245 -2.91 -3.52 -23.78
N HIS A 246 -4.24 -3.42 -23.64
CA HIS A 246 -4.96 -3.89 -22.47
C HIS A 246 -5.69 -5.20 -22.76
N TYR A 247 -5.60 -6.13 -21.82
CA TYR A 247 -6.26 -7.43 -21.88
C TYR A 247 -7.04 -7.69 -20.60
N VAL A 248 -8.30 -8.04 -20.74
CA VAL A 248 -9.11 -8.54 -19.61
C VAL A 248 -8.76 -10.01 -19.41
N LEU A 249 -8.30 -10.35 -18.21
CA LEU A 249 -7.95 -11.71 -17.85
C LEU A 249 -9.22 -12.46 -17.42
N LEU A 250 -9.46 -13.61 -18.03
CA LEU A 250 -10.66 -14.41 -17.86
C LEU A 250 -10.27 -15.83 -17.47
N GLN A 251 -10.96 -16.41 -16.52
CA GLN A 251 -10.86 -17.84 -16.26
C GLN A 251 -11.93 -18.60 -17.05
N LYS A 252 -11.51 -19.57 -17.84
CA LYS A 252 -12.37 -20.45 -18.59
C LYS A 252 -11.90 -21.90 -18.42
N ASP A 253 -12.82 -22.81 -18.12
CA ASP A 253 -12.53 -24.23 -17.91
C ASP A 253 -11.33 -24.44 -16.96
N THR A 254 -10.22 -24.93 -17.47
CA THR A 254 -8.98 -25.23 -16.73
C THR A 254 -7.88 -24.20 -16.95
N GLY A 255 -8.19 -23.02 -17.49
CA GLY A 255 -7.16 -22.08 -17.86
C GLY A 255 -7.46 -20.61 -17.56
N LEU A 256 -6.38 -19.82 -17.50
CA LEU A 256 -6.39 -18.37 -17.53
C LEU A 256 -6.12 -17.90 -18.96
N TYR A 257 -6.97 -17.03 -19.44
CA TYR A 257 -6.89 -16.47 -20.79
C TYR A 257 -6.96 -14.95 -20.75
N GLY A 258 -6.32 -14.29 -21.72
CA GLY A 258 -6.45 -12.87 -21.97
C GLY A 258 -7.36 -12.59 -23.16
N LEU A 259 -8.31 -11.68 -23.01
CA LEU A 259 -9.11 -11.15 -24.11
C LEU A 259 -8.79 -9.67 -24.31
N ALA A 260 -8.37 -9.31 -25.53
CA ALA A 260 -7.97 -7.95 -25.83
C ALA A 260 -9.12 -6.95 -25.63
N LEU A 261 -8.85 -5.85 -24.91
CA LEU A 261 -9.85 -4.82 -24.64
C LEU A 261 -10.39 -4.20 -25.94
N TRP A 262 -9.54 -4.01 -26.94
CA TRP A 262 -9.98 -3.50 -28.25
C TRP A 262 -11.02 -4.40 -28.93
N ARG A 263 -10.92 -5.73 -28.73
CA ARG A 263 -11.94 -6.68 -29.26
C ARG A 263 -13.25 -6.56 -28.50
N ILE A 264 -13.19 -6.46 -27.17
CA ILE A 264 -14.37 -6.29 -26.32
C ILE A 264 -15.05 -4.97 -26.65
N ALA A 265 -14.29 -3.90 -26.80
CA ALA A 265 -14.80 -2.58 -27.18
C ALA A 265 -15.45 -2.60 -28.59
N ALA A 266 -14.86 -3.31 -29.54
CA ALA A 266 -15.45 -3.51 -30.87
C ALA A 266 -16.78 -4.29 -30.81
N MET A 267 -16.85 -5.37 -29.98
CA MET A 267 -18.10 -6.10 -29.76
C MET A 267 -19.18 -5.22 -29.10
N ALA A 268 -18.79 -4.38 -28.15
CA ALA A 268 -19.68 -3.41 -27.51
C ALA A 268 -20.06 -2.24 -28.42
N LYS A 269 -19.39 -2.05 -29.55
CA LYS A 269 -19.50 -0.85 -30.41
C LYS A 269 -19.18 0.44 -29.66
N ALA A 270 -18.22 0.39 -28.73
CA ALA A 270 -17.71 1.55 -28.02
C ALA A 270 -16.91 2.45 -28.97
N GLY A 271 -17.16 3.76 -28.94
CA GLY A 271 -16.72 4.71 -29.96
C GLY A 271 -15.21 4.73 -30.21
N MET A 272 -14.40 4.82 -29.15
CA MET A 272 -12.94 4.89 -29.24
C MET A 272 -12.23 3.53 -29.25
N GLY A 273 -12.96 2.42 -29.24
CA GLY A 273 -12.37 1.07 -29.21
C GLY A 273 -11.38 0.79 -30.36
N ALA A 274 -11.55 1.43 -31.52
CA ALA A 274 -10.64 1.29 -32.67
C ALA A 274 -9.27 1.96 -32.45
N SER A 275 -9.14 2.91 -31.54
CA SER A 275 -7.91 3.65 -31.22
C SER A 275 -7.02 2.91 -30.20
N LEU A 276 -7.55 1.86 -29.55
CA LEU A 276 -6.82 1.10 -28.57
C LEU A 276 -5.62 0.36 -29.18
N LYS A 277 -4.51 0.36 -28.47
CA LYS A 277 -3.28 -0.29 -28.90
C LYS A 277 -3.43 -1.82 -29.00
N LYS A 278 -2.62 -2.43 -29.86
CA LYS A 278 -2.60 -3.88 -30.10
C LYS A 278 -1.19 -4.39 -29.92
N ASP A 279 -1.03 -5.42 -29.10
CA ASP A 279 0.24 -6.08 -28.89
C ASP A 279 0.45 -7.22 -29.90
N LYS A 280 1.53 -7.15 -30.69
CA LYS A 280 1.79 -8.12 -31.76
C LYS A 280 2.11 -9.52 -31.24
N LEU A 281 2.73 -9.63 -30.07
CA LEU A 281 3.11 -10.91 -29.48
C LEU A 281 1.86 -11.63 -28.94
N TRP A 282 1.04 -10.90 -28.18
CA TRP A 282 -0.19 -11.44 -27.65
C TRP A 282 -1.20 -11.78 -28.75
N GLU A 283 -1.37 -10.91 -29.75
CA GLU A 283 -2.25 -11.18 -30.89
C GLU A 283 -1.84 -12.41 -31.72
N ARG A 284 -0.54 -12.70 -31.82
CA ARG A 284 -0.04 -13.91 -32.49
C ARG A 284 -0.43 -15.19 -31.75
N ASN A 285 -0.49 -15.12 -30.42
CA ASN A 285 -0.86 -16.25 -29.56
C ASN A 285 -2.40 -16.39 -29.40
N ALA A 286 -3.16 -15.42 -29.90
CA ALA A 286 -4.61 -15.45 -29.81
C ALA A 286 -5.21 -16.54 -30.71
N SER A 287 -6.20 -17.26 -30.17
CA SER A 287 -6.99 -18.21 -30.95
C SER A 287 -7.73 -17.50 -32.08
N ALA A 288 -7.65 -18.03 -33.29
CA ALA A 288 -8.30 -17.45 -34.47
C ALA A 288 -9.84 -17.45 -34.35
N SER A 289 -10.42 -18.41 -33.62
CA SER A 289 -11.88 -18.56 -33.46
C SER A 289 -12.44 -17.71 -32.34
N THR A 290 -11.76 -17.61 -31.18
CA THR A 290 -12.28 -16.95 -29.97
C THR A 290 -11.59 -15.64 -29.66
N GLY A 291 -10.40 -15.40 -30.20
CA GLY A 291 -9.56 -14.26 -29.85
C GLY A 291 -8.91 -14.34 -28.46
N LEU A 292 -9.10 -15.45 -27.76
CA LEU A 292 -8.52 -15.68 -26.44
C LEU A 292 -7.02 -16.03 -26.55
N VAL A 293 -6.22 -15.40 -25.73
CA VAL A 293 -4.78 -15.66 -25.58
C VAL A 293 -4.58 -16.58 -24.38
N PRO A 294 -4.08 -17.81 -24.53
CA PRO A 294 -3.81 -18.70 -23.41
C PRO A 294 -2.63 -18.17 -22.60
N ILE A 295 -2.81 -18.04 -21.27
CA ILE A 295 -1.79 -17.54 -20.36
C ILE A 295 -1.26 -18.67 -19.47
N TYR A 296 -2.17 -19.44 -18.88
CA TYR A 296 -1.80 -20.47 -17.93
C TYR A 296 -2.88 -21.54 -17.82
N GLU A 297 -2.46 -22.80 -17.72
CA GLU A 297 -3.38 -23.93 -17.52
C GLU A 297 -3.34 -24.39 -16.06
N SER A 298 -4.48 -24.44 -15.38
CA SER A 298 -4.62 -24.93 -14.02
C SER A 298 -6.07 -25.28 -13.68
N ASP A 299 -6.28 -26.47 -13.18
CA ASP A 299 -7.62 -26.98 -12.79
C ASP A 299 -8.17 -26.30 -11.53
N SER A 300 -7.33 -25.61 -10.77
CA SER A 300 -7.66 -25.11 -9.43
C SER A 300 -7.23 -23.67 -9.20
N LEU A 301 -7.15 -22.85 -10.25
CA LEU A 301 -6.79 -21.43 -10.12
C LEU A 301 -7.84 -20.72 -9.23
N LYS A 302 -7.35 -20.07 -8.17
CA LYS A 302 -8.17 -19.35 -7.19
C LYS A 302 -8.09 -17.84 -7.37
N LYS A 303 -6.88 -17.30 -7.52
CA LYS A 303 -6.62 -15.85 -7.58
C LYS A 303 -5.44 -15.53 -8.50
N VAL A 304 -5.48 -14.32 -9.04
CA VAL A 304 -4.41 -13.74 -9.88
C VAL A 304 -4.05 -12.36 -9.33
N PHE A 305 -2.76 -12.08 -9.18
CA PHE A 305 -2.25 -10.79 -8.74
C PHE A 305 -1.25 -10.26 -9.75
N LYS A 306 -1.16 -8.93 -9.83
CA LYS A 306 -0.05 -8.28 -10.53
C LYS A 306 1.10 -8.13 -9.55
N ILE A 307 2.31 -8.45 -9.99
CA ILE A 307 3.54 -8.17 -9.25
C ILE A 307 4.48 -7.39 -10.15
N GLN A 308 5.34 -6.57 -9.56
CA GLN A 308 6.31 -5.78 -10.31
C GLN A 308 7.18 -6.69 -11.19
N GLY A 309 7.48 -6.26 -12.42
CA GLY A 309 8.39 -6.94 -13.33
C GLY A 309 9.85 -6.78 -12.91
N THR A 310 10.74 -7.43 -13.64
CA THR A 310 12.19 -7.43 -13.36
C THR A 310 12.93 -6.16 -13.78
N GLU A 311 12.27 -5.23 -14.44
CA GLU A 311 12.86 -3.96 -14.90
C GLU A 311 12.12 -2.77 -14.26
N GLU A 312 12.87 -1.83 -13.69
CA GLU A 312 12.35 -0.65 -12.96
C GLU A 312 11.65 0.42 -13.83
N SER A 313 11.22 0.12 -15.03
CA SER A 313 10.54 1.12 -15.85
C SER A 313 9.03 1.08 -15.62
N ASP A 314 8.41 2.25 -15.43
CA ASP A 314 6.94 2.40 -15.35
C ASP A 314 6.20 1.82 -16.57
N ASP A 315 6.91 1.59 -17.68
CA ASP A 315 6.41 0.99 -18.91
C ASP A 315 6.56 -0.55 -18.95
N ASP A 316 7.12 -1.19 -17.91
CA ASP A 316 7.31 -2.64 -17.91
C ASP A 316 6.04 -3.36 -17.47
N PRO A 317 5.51 -4.32 -18.25
CA PRO A 317 4.31 -5.04 -17.87
C PRO A 317 4.57 -5.84 -16.59
N SER A 318 3.64 -5.73 -15.65
CA SER A 318 3.68 -6.51 -14.42
C SER A 318 3.66 -8.00 -14.71
N ASN A 319 4.41 -8.78 -13.94
CA ASN A 319 4.28 -10.22 -13.93
C ASN A 319 2.95 -10.64 -13.30
N LEU A 320 2.51 -11.85 -13.56
CA LEU A 320 1.28 -12.40 -13.01
C LEU A 320 1.60 -13.48 -11.98
N LEU A 321 1.24 -13.23 -10.72
CA LEU A 321 1.27 -14.23 -9.67
C LEU A 321 -0.07 -15.00 -9.67
N LEU A 322 0.00 -16.28 -9.86
CA LEU A 322 -1.13 -17.19 -9.97
C LEU A 322 -1.20 -18.07 -8.74
N VAL A 323 -2.28 -17.97 -7.98
CA VAL A 323 -2.53 -18.80 -6.81
C VAL A 323 -3.53 -19.87 -7.14
N SER A 324 -3.09 -21.12 -7.13
CA SER A 324 -3.94 -22.31 -7.31
C SER A 324 -4.17 -23.02 -5.98
N GLY A 325 -4.96 -24.06 -5.97
CA GLY A 325 -5.28 -24.80 -4.74
C GLY A 325 -4.04 -25.37 -4.02
N ARG A 326 -3.01 -25.77 -4.77
CA ARG A 326 -1.78 -26.40 -4.25
C ARG A 326 -0.50 -25.85 -4.87
N LYS A 327 -0.57 -24.71 -5.52
CA LYS A 327 0.57 -24.18 -6.27
C LYS A 327 0.50 -22.66 -6.36
N VAL A 328 1.63 -22.02 -6.19
CA VAL A 328 1.84 -20.62 -6.52
C VAL A 328 2.79 -20.56 -7.70
N SER A 329 2.49 -19.76 -8.72
CA SER A 329 3.29 -19.67 -9.93
C SER A 329 3.40 -18.22 -10.38
N VAL A 330 4.51 -17.86 -10.98
CA VAL A 330 4.69 -16.55 -11.61
C VAL A 330 4.90 -16.73 -13.11
N VAL A 331 4.13 -15.95 -13.87
CA VAL A 331 4.17 -15.89 -15.32
C VAL A 331 4.65 -14.50 -15.73
N ASP A 332 5.59 -14.46 -16.65
CA ASP A 332 6.10 -13.23 -17.25
C ASP A 332 4.97 -12.50 -18.02
N GLY A 333 4.69 -11.27 -17.63
CA GLY A 333 3.65 -10.48 -18.27
C GLY A 333 3.95 -10.03 -19.69
N LYS A 334 5.24 -10.12 -20.15
CA LYS A 334 5.64 -9.76 -21.52
C LYS A 334 5.41 -10.91 -22.49
N ASN A 335 5.99 -12.07 -22.17
CA ASN A 335 6.10 -13.20 -23.10
C ASN A 335 5.22 -14.40 -22.73
N LEU A 336 4.49 -14.31 -21.61
CA LEU A 336 3.59 -15.36 -21.11
C LEU A 336 4.31 -16.67 -20.73
N GLN A 337 5.60 -16.60 -20.44
CA GLN A 337 6.38 -17.76 -20.01
C GLN A 337 6.26 -17.97 -18.50
N LEU A 338 6.15 -19.20 -18.07
CA LEU A 338 6.25 -19.57 -16.67
C LEU A 338 7.67 -19.29 -16.19
N LEU A 339 7.84 -18.36 -15.23
CA LEU A 339 9.13 -18.05 -14.62
C LEU A 339 9.50 -19.07 -13.56
N TRP A 340 8.60 -19.30 -12.61
CA TRP A 340 8.79 -20.28 -11.56
C TRP A 340 7.45 -20.78 -10.99
N SER A 341 7.53 -21.85 -10.22
CA SER A 341 6.38 -22.35 -9.48
C SER A 341 6.80 -23.02 -8.18
N PHE A 342 6.00 -22.82 -7.14
CA PHE A 342 6.17 -23.37 -5.81
C PHE A 342 4.95 -24.20 -5.41
N ASN A 343 5.18 -25.42 -4.89
CA ASN A 343 4.10 -26.29 -4.42
C ASN A 343 3.72 -25.93 -2.99
N THR A 344 2.44 -25.68 -2.77
CA THR A 344 1.85 -25.38 -1.45
C THR A 344 0.88 -26.47 -1.04
N SER A 345 0.50 -26.52 0.24
CA SER A 345 -0.59 -27.39 0.69
C SER A 345 -1.96 -26.77 0.40
N SER A 346 -2.26 -25.63 1.00
CA SER A 346 -3.45 -24.83 0.73
C SER A 346 -3.19 -23.39 1.15
N VAL A 347 -3.29 -22.44 0.24
CA VAL A 347 -3.08 -21.00 0.56
C VAL A 347 -4.28 -20.49 1.38
N LEU A 348 -4.00 -19.89 2.53
CA LEU A 348 -4.99 -19.43 3.51
C LEU A 348 -5.45 -18.00 3.25
N SER A 349 -4.53 -17.11 2.90
CA SER A 349 -4.79 -15.68 2.75
C SER A 349 -4.22 -15.16 1.43
N GLU A 350 -4.54 -13.92 1.09
CA GLU A 350 -3.90 -13.25 -0.03
C GLU A 350 -2.40 -13.09 0.25
N PRO A 351 -1.54 -13.38 -0.74
CA PRO A 351 -0.12 -13.12 -0.63
C PRO A 351 0.18 -11.64 -0.39
N SER A 352 1.20 -11.33 0.38
CA SER A 352 1.76 -9.99 0.44
C SER A 352 3.14 -9.94 -0.21
N PHE A 353 3.60 -8.73 -0.50
CA PHE A 353 4.83 -8.51 -1.26
C PHE A 353 5.78 -7.61 -0.50
N GLY A 354 7.08 -7.91 -0.56
CA GLY A 354 8.10 -7.11 0.12
C GLY A 354 9.50 -7.56 -0.25
N HIS A 355 10.53 -6.79 0.08
CA HIS A 355 11.91 -7.14 -0.16
C HIS A 355 12.50 -7.86 1.05
N PHE A 356 12.82 -9.13 0.92
CA PHE A 356 13.50 -9.92 1.93
C PHE A 356 15.02 -9.94 1.68
N ASP A 357 15.44 -9.92 0.44
CA ASP A 357 16.82 -9.76 0.05
C ASP A 357 17.06 -8.44 -0.71
N LYS A 358 18.23 -8.24 -1.30
CA LYS A 358 18.62 -6.98 -1.97
C LYS A 358 18.65 -7.09 -3.49
N ASP A 359 17.90 -7.97 -4.05
CA ASP A 359 17.88 -8.17 -5.50
C ASP A 359 16.93 -7.20 -6.25
N GLU A 360 16.31 -6.25 -5.51
CA GLU A 360 15.40 -5.22 -6.01
C GLU A 360 14.06 -5.76 -6.54
N LEU A 361 13.82 -7.06 -6.44
CA LEU A 361 12.55 -7.67 -6.81
C LEU A 361 11.67 -7.90 -5.58
N LEU A 362 10.36 -7.89 -5.81
CA LEU A 362 9.40 -8.18 -4.76
C LEU A 362 9.33 -9.66 -4.47
N ASP A 363 9.65 -10.03 -3.24
CA ASP A 363 9.46 -11.38 -2.71
C ASP A 363 8.00 -11.61 -2.32
N VAL A 364 7.59 -12.87 -2.36
CA VAL A 364 6.19 -13.25 -2.17
C VAL A 364 6.03 -13.93 -0.82
N VAL A 365 5.19 -13.37 0.05
CA VAL A 365 4.82 -13.98 1.34
C VAL A 365 3.56 -14.80 1.17
N VAL A 366 3.64 -16.08 1.44
CA VAL A 366 2.53 -17.03 1.34
C VAL A 366 2.24 -17.63 2.70
N GLU A 367 0.98 -17.63 3.09
CA GLU A 367 0.48 -18.40 4.23
C GLU A 367 -0.22 -19.66 3.73
N GLU A 368 0.21 -20.83 4.21
CA GLU A 368 -0.39 -22.10 3.83
C GLU A 368 -0.83 -22.92 5.04
N ASP A 369 -1.95 -23.61 4.90
CA ASP A 369 -2.43 -24.59 5.86
C ASP A 369 -1.63 -25.90 5.71
N ILE A 370 -0.95 -26.31 6.75
CA ILE A 370 -0.24 -27.61 6.78
C ILE A 370 -0.94 -28.66 7.64
N GLY A 371 -2.18 -28.39 8.05
CA GLY A 371 -3.02 -29.28 8.84
C GLY A 371 -2.81 -29.13 10.35
N ASN A 372 -3.65 -29.80 11.12
CA ASN A 372 -3.61 -29.81 12.59
C ASN A 372 -3.60 -28.41 13.23
N TYR A 373 -4.40 -27.49 12.72
CA TYR A 373 -4.45 -26.09 13.16
C TYR A 373 -3.09 -25.38 13.07
N THR A 374 -2.21 -25.84 12.18
CA THR A 374 -0.90 -25.26 11.97
C THR A 374 -0.81 -24.65 10.59
N LYS A 375 -0.32 -23.42 10.53
CA LYS A 375 0.02 -22.75 9.28
C LYS A 375 1.53 -22.59 9.14
N ARG A 376 1.99 -22.55 7.91
CA ARG A 376 3.36 -22.18 7.57
C ARG A 376 3.35 -20.85 6.83
N ILE A 377 4.16 -19.92 7.26
CA ILE A 377 4.47 -18.70 6.54
C ILE A 377 5.76 -18.92 5.79
N VAL A 378 5.76 -18.67 4.50
CA VAL A 378 6.91 -18.84 3.61
C VAL A 378 7.13 -17.54 2.86
N ILE A 379 8.39 -17.08 2.81
CA ILE A 379 8.82 -15.99 1.94
C ILE A 379 9.58 -16.63 0.80
N LEU A 380 9.05 -16.41 -0.41
CA LEU A 380 9.60 -16.93 -1.67
C LEU A 380 10.33 -15.82 -2.41
N ASP A 381 11.51 -16.11 -2.89
CA ASP A 381 12.28 -15.25 -3.79
C ASP A 381 11.45 -14.92 -5.05
N GLY A 382 11.22 -13.64 -5.28
CA GLY A 382 10.44 -13.17 -6.41
C GLY A 382 11.01 -13.57 -7.77
N LYS A 383 12.32 -13.78 -7.86
CA LYS A 383 13.02 -14.14 -9.07
C LYS A 383 12.98 -15.64 -9.39
N SER A 384 13.22 -16.47 -8.40
CA SER A 384 13.40 -17.92 -8.58
C SER A 384 12.29 -18.78 -8.00
N GLY A 385 11.45 -18.22 -7.12
CA GLY A 385 10.48 -19.00 -6.34
C GLY A 385 11.12 -19.86 -5.23
N GLY A 386 12.40 -19.67 -4.95
CA GLY A 386 13.11 -20.35 -3.87
C GLY A 386 12.66 -19.87 -2.50
N VAL A 387 12.76 -20.74 -1.48
CA VAL A 387 12.40 -20.37 -0.11
C VAL A 387 13.54 -19.55 0.52
N LEU A 388 13.28 -18.28 0.81
CA LEU A 388 14.21 -17.40 1.52
C LEU A 388 14.07 -17.56 3.04
N TRP A 389 12.83 -17.68 3.52
CA TRP A 389 12.54 -17.79 4.93
C TRP A 389 11.22 -18.52 5.19
N GLN A 390 11.09 -19.15 6.35
CA GLN A 390 9.84 -19.79 6.75
C GLN A 390 9.70 -19.94 8.26
N VAL A 391 8.45 -19.97 8.74
CA VAL A 391 8.10 -20.27 10.13
C VAL A 391 6.77 -21.02 10.22
N LYS A 392 6.64 -21.89 11.24
CA LYS A 392 5.38 -22.57 11.55
C LYS A 392 4.72 -21.90 12.74
N LEU A 393 3.43 -21.63 12.64
CA LEU A 393 2.61 -21.05 13.69
C LEU A 393 1.33 -21.86 13.85
N LEU A 394 0.75 -21.82 15.04
CA LEU A 394 -0.62 -22.27 15.21
C LEU A 394 -1.53 -21.24 14.51
N ALA A 395 -2.43 -21.75 13.68
CA ALA A 395 -3.42 -20.93 12.99
C ALA A 395 -4.57 -20.58 13.95
N SER A 396 -4.97 -19.34 14.00
CA SER A 396 -6.28 -18.99 14.54
C SER A 396 -7.28 -18.92 13.37
N LEU A 397 -8.51 -19.36 13.62
CA LEU A 397 -9.60 -19.15 12.68
C LEU A 397 -9.75 -17.65 12.43
N ASN A 398 -9.88 -17.25 11.17
CA ASN A 398 -10.05 -15.84 10.75
C ASN A 398 -8.89 -14.90 11.14
N ALA A 399 -7.65 -15.39 11.14
CA ALA A 399 -6.50 -14.49 11.22
C ALA A 399 -6.35 -13.73 9.89
N PRO A 400 -6.02 -12.43 9.95
CA PRO A 400 -5.76 -11.66 8.73
C PRO A 400 -4.50 -12.17 8.03
N GLY A 401 -4.41 -11.92 6.73
CA GLY A 401 -3.22 -12.20 5.94
C GLY A 401 -2.00 -11.38 6.37
N PRO A 402 -0.81 -11.70 5.85
CA PRO A 402 0.42 -10.99 6.14
C PRO A 402 0.42 -9.61 5.47
N ALA A 403 1.20 -8.69 6.00
CA ALA A 403 1.47 -7.40 5.38
C ALA A 403 2.96 -7.08 5.42
N SER A 404 3.41 -6.20 4.54
CA SER A 404 4.79 -5.73 4.50
C SER A 404 4.86 -4.23 4.32
N ILE A 405 5.92 -3.62 4.87
CA ILE A 405 6.21 -2.19 4.73
C ILE A 405 7.67 -2.01 4.38
N HIS A 406 7.93 -1.24 3.33
CA HIS A 406 9.27 -1.01 2.82
C HIS A 406 10.08 -0.06 3.72
N THR A 407 11.36 -0.37 3.92
CA THR A 407 12.29 0.46 4.69
C THR A 407 13.33 1.13 3.79
N THR A 408 13.95 2.20 4.26
CA THR A 408 14.96 2.96 3.49
C THR A 408 16.24 2.18 3.19
N ASN A 409 16.45 1.02 3.79
CA ASN A 409 17.64 0.18 3.61
C ASN A 409 17.45 -0.97 2.61
N SER A 410 16.44 -0.85 1.72
CA SER A 410 16.11 -1.83 0.67
C SER A 410 15.62 -3.18 1.19
N PHE A 411 15.10 -3.24 2.41
CA PHE A 411 14.39 -4.38 2.96
C PHE A 411 12.97 -3.98 3.33
N SER A 412 12.11 -4.96 3.54
CA SER A 412 10.78 -4.75 4.12
C SER A 412 10.69 -5.30 5.53
N ILE A 413 9.83 -4.69 6.35
CA ILE A 413 9.30 -5.36 7.55
C ILE A 413 8.11 -6.19 7.11
N PHE A 414 8.05 -7.42 7.61
CA PHE A 414 6.93 -8.32 7.43
C PHE A 414 6.18 -8.47 8.74
N VAL A 415 4.85 -8.33 8.68
CA VAL A 415 3.96 -8.48 9.84
C VAL A 415 2.97 -9.59 9.53
N PHE A 416 2.84 -10.55 10.45
CA PHE A 416 1.94 -11.69 10.31
C PHE A 416 1.37 -12.09 11.66
N TRP A 417 0.28 -12.86 11.63
CA TRP A 417 -0.51 -13.22 12.80
C TRP A 417 -0.45 -14.72 13.04
N GLY A 418 -0.57 -15.13 14.30
CA GLY A 418 -0.59 -16.53 14.70
C GLY A 418 -0.09 -16.70 16.12
N MET A 419 0.27 -17.92 16.50
CA MET A 419 0.85 -18.23 17.80
C MET A 419 1.99 -19.24 17.63
N MET A 420 3.13 -18.97 18.25
CA MET A 420 4.23 -19.94 18.26
C MET A 420 3.82 -21.22 19.00
N PRO A 421 4.06 -22.41 18.42
CA PRO A 421 3.84 -23.66 19.13
C PRO A 421 4.77 -23.75 20.34
N THR A 422 4.21 -23.89 21.54
CA THR A 422 4.96 -24.14 22.78
C THR A 422 4.70 -25.55 23.24
N GLU A 423 5.71 -26.22 23.83
CA GLU A 423 5.62 -27.60 24.27
C GLU A 423 4.54 -27.86 25.36
N THR A 424 4.01 -26.78 25.96
CA THR A 424 3.08 -26.85 27.09
C THR A 424 1.60 -26.72 26.73
N ASN A 425 1.26 -26.48 25.47
CA ASN A 425 -0.11 -26.12 25.07
C ASN A 425 -0.90 -27.33 24.55
N SER A 426 -1.23 -28.29 25.42
CA SER A 426 -2.18 -29.36 25.08
C SER A 426 -3.67 -28.96 25.19
N SER A 427 -4.00 -27.72 25.59
CA SER A 427 -5.38 -27.24 25.73
C SER A 427 -5.50 -25.74 25.55
N VAL A 428 -4.91 -25.18 24.47
CA VAL A 428 -5.09 -23.75 24.18
C VAL A 428 -6.46 -23.53 23.58
N SER A 429 -7.27 -22.74 24.24
CA SER A 429 -8.44 -22.12 23.64
C SER A 429 -7.95 -21.29 22.45
N LEU A 430 -8.22 -21.73 21.22
CA LEU A 430 -7.86 -21.06 19.96
C LEU A 430 -8.57 -19.69 19.78
N THR A 431 -9.26 -19.22 20.80
CA THR A 431 -10.26 -18.15 20.65
C THR A 431 -9.83 -16.80 21.22
N SER A 432 -8.75 -16.65 21.98
CA SER A 432 -8.54 -15.40 22.71
C SER A 432 -7.18 -14.70 22.58
N ASP A 433 -6.10 -15.38 22.23
CA ASP A 433 -4.78 -14.74 22.19
C ASP A 433 -4.28 -14.63 20.75
N ARG A 434 -4.57 -13.51 20.10
CA ARG A 434 -3.98 -13.22 18.80
C ARG A 434 -2.68 -12.47 19.00
N ARG A 435 -1.61 -13.03 18.44
CA ARG A 435 -0.29 -12.43 18.47
C ARG A 435 0.11 -12.03 17.08
N SER A 436 0.65 -10.82 16.96
CA SER A 436 1.32 -10.38 15.76
C SER A 436 2.82 -10.54 15.92
N TYR A 437 3.47 -10.88 14.82
CA TYR A 437 4.92 -11.03 14.73
C TYR A 437 5.46 -10.07 13.70
N MET A 438 6.56 -9.41 14.05
CA MET A 438 7.28 -8.53 13.16
C MET A 438 8.63 -9.14 12.84
N LEU A 439 8.94 -9.26 11.55
CA LEU A 439 10.19 -9.80 11.02
C LEU A 439 10.91 -8.73 10.21
N HIS A 440 12.22 -8.62 10.39
CA HIS A 440 13.09 -7.84 9.52
C HIS A 440 14.23 -8.73 8.99
N PRO A 441 14.55 -8.72 7.68
CA PRO A 441 15.51 -9.63 7.07
C PRO A 441 16.92 -9.62 7.67
N LEU A 442 17.39 -8.44 8.13
CA LEU A 442 18.68 -8.35 8.83
C LEU A 442 18.73 -9.17 10.13
N TYR A 443 17.56 -9.46 10.71
CA TYR A 443 17.40 -10.25 11.93
C TYR A 443 16.51 -11.47 11.66
N SER A 444 16.80 -12.19 10.58
CA SER A 444 15.97 -13.32 10.10
C SER A 444 15.77 -14.45 11.10
N GLN A 445 16.61 -14.52 12.15
CA GLN A 445 16.50 -15.47 13.26
C GLN A 445 15.71 -14.92 14.46
N VAL A 446 15.10 -13.74 14.32
CA VAL A 446 14.40 -13.08 15.42
C VAL A 446 13.02 -12.61 14.97
N LEU A 447 12.03 -12.84 15.83
CA LEU A 447 10.68 -12.26 15.70
C LEU A 447 10.39 -11.38 16.91
N LEU A 448 9.80 -10.22 16.66
CA LEU A 448 9.20 -9.41 17.72
C LEU A 448 7.72 -9.81 17.84
N GLU A 449 7.36 -10.39 18.98
CA GLU A 449 6.01 -10.80 19.31
C GLU A 449 5.29 -9.69 20.07
N SER A 450 4.14 -9.28 19.57
CA SER A 450 3.22 -8.35 20.26
C SER A 450 1.92 -9.07 20.59
N SER A 451 1.49 -8.98 21.84
CA SER A 451 0.21 -9.52 22.29
C SER A 451 -0.89 -8.50 22.02
N ASN A 452 -1.81 -8.84 21.16
CA ASN A 452 -2.99 -8.03 20.89
C ASN A 452 -4.23 -8.81 21.35
N VAL A 453 -4.86 -8.34 22.43
CA VAL A 453 -6.17 -8.83 22.85
C VAL A 453 -7.20 -8.20 21.94
N ILE A 454 -7.37 -8.76 20.75
CA ILE A 454 -8.34 -8.25 19.78
C ILE A 454 -9.19 -9.43 19.33
N ASP A 455 -10.49 -9.29 19.53
CA ASP A 455 -11.46 -10.25 19.03
C ASP A 455 -11.49 -10.26 17.49
N HIS A 456 -12.46 -10.64 16.86
CA HIS A 456 -12.57 -10.89 15.42
C HIS A 456 -12.00 -9.77 14.52
N ILE A 457 -10.83 -9.98 13.90
CA ILE A 457 -10.25 -9.07 12.91
C ILE A 457 -10.89 -9.40 11.55
N ILE A 458 -11.54 -8.42 10.94
CA ILE A 458 -12.10 -8.53 9.59
C ILE A 458 -11.04 -8.16 8.56
N THR A 459 -10.39 -7.01 8.75
CA THR A 459 -9.38 -6.52 7.81
C THR A 459 -8.16 -5.98 8.54
N PHE A 460 -6.98 -6.25 8.00
CA PHE A 460 -5.70 -5.73 8.45
C PHE A 460 -4.95 -5.14 7.26
N LYS A 461 -4.49 -3.90 7.41
CA LYS A 461 -3.66 -3.23 6.41
C LYS A 461 -2.51 -2.51 7.10
N ALA A 462 -1.31 -2.59 6.52
CA ALA A 462 -0.14 -1.85 6.98
C ALA A 462 0.37 -0.96 5.85
N THR A 463 0.74 0.28 6.18
CA THR A 463 1.15 1.27 5.19
C THR A 463 2.06 2.34 5.77
N LEU A 464 2.67 3.11 4.89
CA LEU A 464 3.36 4.34 5.21
C LEU A 464 2.39 5.51 5.07
N LEU A 465 1.97 6.12 6.19
CA LEU A 465 1.02 7.23 6.19
C LEU A 465 1.61 8.54 5.69
N GLU A 466 2.85 8.83 6.08
CA GLU A 466 3.58 10.03 5.68
C GLU A 466 4.96 9.64 5.18
N ARG A 467 5.35 10.18 4.04
CA ARG A 467 6.66 9.91 3.43
C ARG A 467 7.80 10.00 4.44
N GLY A 468 8.50 8.91 4.63
CA GLY A 468 9.73 8.79 5.39
C GLY A 468 9.61 8.66 6.89
N ARG A 469 8.41 8.74 7.52
CA ARG A 469 8.33 8.85 8.98
C ARG A 469 7.36 7.92 9.71
N HIS A 470 6.14 7.71 9.20
CA HIS A 470 5.09 7.09 9.99
C HIS A 470 4.48 5.87 9.30
N ALA A 471 5.11 4.72 9.50
CA ALA A 471 4.49 3.44 9.19
C ALA A 471 3.48 3.09 10.31
N ALA A 472 2.29 2.74 9.89
CA ALA A 472 1.21 2.33 10.78
C ALA A 472 0.48 1.12 10.21
N TYR A 473 -0.25 0.45 11.07
CA TYR A 473 -1.22 -0.54 10.64
C TYR A 473 -2.61 -0.20 11.17
N PHE A 474 -3.59 -0.66 10.41
CA PHE A 474 -5.00 -0.49 10.69
C PHE A 474 -5.66 -1.84 10.88
N LEU A 475 -6.52 -1.91 11.89
CA LEU A 475 -7.32 -3.07 12.20
C LEU A 475 -8.79 -2.67 12.19
N LEU A 476 -9.56 -3.35 11.36
CA LEU A 476 -11.01 -3.29 11.38
C LEU A 476 -11.52 -4.57 12.02
N THR A 477 -12.17 -4.44 13.17
CA THR A 477 -12.64 -5.57 13.99
C THR A 477 -14.12 -5.44 14.27
N GLY A 478 -14.77 -6.56 14.52
CA GLY A 478 -16.18 -6.59 14.88
C GLY A 478 -16.94 -7.71 14.14
N PRO A 479 -18.26 -7.71 14.22
CA PRO A 479 -19.07 -8.65 13.44
C PRO A 479 -19.01 -8.32 11.95
N GLY A 480 -18.87 -9.37 11.11
CA GLY A 480 -19.08 -9.27 9.67
C GLY A 480 -20.58 -9.17 9.34
N ILE A 481 -20.88 -8.80 8.10
CA ILE A 481 -22.27 -8.55 7.63
C ILE A 481 -23.20 -9.76 7.76
N GLU A 482 -22.65 -10.96 7.70
CA GLU A 482 -23.42 -12.19 7.85
C GLU A 482 -23.73 -12.54 9.32
N GLY A 483 -23.11 -11.82 10.28
CA GLY A 483 -23.29 -12.02 11.71
C GLY A 483 -24.32 -11.08 12.32
N ASP A 484 -24.55 -11.28 13.62
CA ASP A 484 -25.38 -10.35 14.42
C ASP A 484 -24.68 -8.99 14.56
N GLU A 485 -25.47 -7.90 14.59
CA GLU A 485 -24.96 -6.55 14.84
C GLU A 485 -24.27 -6.47 16.21
N GLY A 486 -23.18 -5.73 16.30
CA GLY A 486 -22.41 -5.57 17.53
C GLY A 486 -21.52 -4.33 17.49
N THR A 487 -20.36 -4.40 18.12
CA THR A 487 -19.42 -3.28 18.13
C THR A 487 -18.37 -3.47 17.06
N VAL A 488 -18.31 -2.55 16.10
CA VAL A 488 -17.25 -2.43 15.10
C VAL A 488 -16.21 -1.43 15.59
N LEU A 489 -14.94 -1.79 15.51
CA LEU A 489 -13.82 -0.96 15.93
C LEU A 489 -12.82 -0.83 14.79
N LEU A 490 -12.57 0.40 14.34
CA LEU A 490 -11.42 0.73 13.52
C LEU A 490 -10.32 1.29 14.43
N SER A 491 -9.14 0.70 14.40
CA SER A 491 -7.99 1.14 15.16
C SER A 491 -6.78 1.36 14.29
N LYS A 492 -6.04 2.42 14.58
CA LYS A 492 -4.70 2.69 14.04
C LYS A 492 -3.67 2.50 15.11
N ARG A 493 -2.56 1.87 14.77
CA ARG A 493 -1.38 1.78 15.63
C ARG A 493 -0.11 2.06 14.82
N LYS A 494 0.76 2.87 15.38
CA LYS A 494 2.08 3.10 14.78
C LYS A 494 2.94 1.86 14.96
N LEU A 495 3.55 1.38 13.86
CA LEU A 495 4.30 0.12 13.86
C LEU A 495 5.39 0.05 14.94
N LYS A 496 6.10 1.16 15.17
CA LYS A 496 7.17 1.23 16.18
C LYS A 496 6.66 1.32 17.64
N GLN A 497 5.37 1.59 17.84
CA GLN A 497 4.80 1.68 19.20
C GLN A 497 4.84 0.34 19.91
N ASP A 498 4.71 -0.74 19.18
CA ASP A 498 4.67 -2.08 19.75
C ASP A 498 6.07 -2.64 20.04
N VAL A 499 7.12 -2.04 19.48
CA VAL A 499 8.50 -2.54 19.62
C VAL A 499 9.02 -2.56 21.08
N PRO A 500 8.85 -1.49 21.89
CA PRO A 500 9.35 -1.50 23.27
C PRO A 500 8.75 -2.61 24.14
N ASP A 501 7.45 -2.87 23.97
CA ASP A 501 6.69 -3.83 24.76
C ASP A 501 6.71 -5.25 24.17
N SER A 502 7.25 -5.40 22.95
CA SER A 502 7.31 -6.68 22.27
C SER A 502 8.26 -7.65 22.97
N LYS A 503 7.95 -8.96 22.87
CA LYS A 503 8.84 -10.02 23.29
C LYS A 503 9.75 -10.45 22.13
N VAL A 504 11.05 -10.49 22.38
CA VAL A 504 12.04 -10.97 21.41
C VAL A 504 12.07 -12.49 21.43
N LEU A 505 11.66 -13.10 20.32
CA LEU A 505 11.71 -14.55 20.14
C LEU A 505 12.83 -14.92 19.18
N ARG A 506 13.71 -15.84 19.60
CA ARG A 506 14.74 -16.40 18.74
C ARG A 506 14.25 -17.70 18.12
N ILE A 507 14.24 -17.74 16.78
CA ILE A 507 13.85 -18.89 15.98
C ILE A 507 15.10 -19.52 15.37
N GLY A 508 15.28 -20.82 15.56
CA GLY A 508 16.46 -21.55 15.05
C GLY A 508 17.62 -21.66 16.05
N SER A 509 18.63 -22.46 15.68
CA SER A 509 19.77 -22.82 16.52
C SER A 509 20.97 -21.86 16.42
N GLY A 510 20.91 -20.84 15.61
CA GLY A 510 21.97 -19.83 15.45
C GLY A 510 21.84 -18.77 16.54
N GLY A 511 22.76 -18.78 17.53
CA GLY A 511 22.79 -17.76 18.57
C GLY A 511 23.14 -16.40 18.01
N SER A 512 22.17 -15.48 17.91
CA SER A 512 22.47 -14.06 17.77
C SER A 512 23.21 -13.60 19.03
N THR A 513 24.34 -12.93 18.86
CA THR A 513 25.12 -12.34 19.96
C THR A 513 24.50 -11.05 20.50
N GLU A 514 23.51 -10.50 19.82
CA GLU A 514 22.84 -9.25 20.16
C GLU A 514 21.86 -9.44 21.31
N THR A 515 21.81 -8.45 22.20
CA THR A 515 20.86 -8.46 23.32
C THR A 515 19.44 -8.16 22.82
N ASN A 516 18.43 -8.41 23.66
CA ASN A 516 17.04 -8.09 23.31
C ASN A 516 16.85 -6.57 23.14
N GLU A 517 17.57 -5.79 23.93
CA GLU A 517 17.58 -4.34 23.90
C GLU A 517 18.18 -3.81 22.58
N ASP A 518 19.32 -4.38 22.15
CA ASP A 518 19.95 -4.01 20.87
C ASP A 518 19.02 -4.26 19.68
N ILE A 519 18.33 -5.41 19.69
CA ILE A 519 17.37 -5.77 18.65
C ILE A 519 16.19 -4.77 18.63
N LYS A 520 15.58 -4.51 19.80
CA LYS A 520 14.48 -3.53 19.89
C LYS A 520 14.92 -2.14 19.45
N GLU A 521 16.12 -1.72 19.84
CA GLU A 521 16.67 -0.43 19.41
C GLU A 521 16.89 -0.39 17.90
N ALA A 522 17.38 -1.45 17.29
CA ALA A 522 17.54 -1.54 15.84
C ALA A 522 16.20 -1.40 15.10
N PHE A 523 15.15 -2.08 15.58
CA PHE A 523 13.80 -1.92 15.01
C PHE A 523 13.24 -0.51 15.21
N ASN A 524 13.48 0.14 16.33
CA ASN A 524 13.08 1.53 16.58
C ASN A 524 13.81 2.54 15.69
N ARG A 525 15.03 2.24 15.24
CA ARG A 525 15.82 3.09 14.34
C ARG A 525 15.42 2.95 12.86
N LEU A 526 14.65 1.94 12.49
CA LEU A 526 14.21 1.75 11.10
C LEU A 526 13.47 2.98 10.58
N ARG A 527 13.72 3.31 9.33
CA ARG A 527 13.00 4.34 8.60
C ARG A 527 12.29 3.70 7.42
N PHE A 528 11.19 4.28 7.02
CA PHE A 528 10.32 3.74 6.00
C PHE A 528 10.31 4.65 4.77
N ARG A 529 10.06 4.07 3.62
CA ARG A 529 9.87 4.79 2.35
C ARG A 529 8.70 4.19 1.57
N ASP A 530 8.13 4.96 0.65
CA ASP A 530 7.21 4.46 -0.36
C ASP A 530 7.97 3.56 -1.35
N TRP A 531 7.20 2.77 -2.05
CA TRP A 531 7.68 1.92 -3.14
C TRP A 531 8.32 2.74 -4.23
#